data_aaa9fccfca019b3fb37d67798d35ae10
#
_entry.id   aaa9fccfca019b3fb37d67798d35ae10
#
_cell.length_a   1.000
_cell.length_b   1.000
_cell.length_c   1.000
_cell.angle_alpha   90.00
_cell.angle_beta   90.00
_cell.angle_gamma   90.00
#
_symmetry.space_group_name_H-M   'P 1'
#
loop_
_entity.id
_entity.type
_entity.pdbx_description
1 polymer ?
#
loop_
_entity_poly.entity_id
_entity_poly.type
_entity_poly.pdbx_seq_one_letter_code
_entity_poly.pdbx_strand_id
1 'polypeptide(L)'
;MLRKDLLINFNALSKRTATKRAGGGKTNNKDSAGRSLGPKKIQNQFTHAHEVLMRQVGSATLPGENAVMGRDYTINSIEPGYVKFYRDPFHHNKKFVGVALSKESILPKEHFSPTERRFVKVKL
;
A
#
# COMPACT_ATOMS: atom_id res chain seq x y z
N MET A 1 49.07 20.14 72.14
CA MET A 1 49.53 19.85 70.78
C MET A 1 48.30 19.52 69.96
N LEU A 2 47.70 20.53 69.34
CA LEU A 2 46.45 20.42 68.62
C LEU A 2 46.74 20.06 67.13
N ARG A 3 46.20 18.94 66.67
CA ARG A 3 46.35 18.52 65.28
C ARG A 3 45.49 19.41 64.38
N LYS A 4 46.15 20.21 63.57
CA LYS A 4 45.53 21.13 62.62
C LYS A 4 45.17 20.47 61.23
N ASP A 5 45.04 19.19 61.16
CA ASP A 5 45.10 18.50 59.91
C ASP A 5 43.73 17.91 59.46
N LEU A 6 42.62 18.51 59.89
CA LEU A 6 41.31 18.03 59.44
C LEU A 6 40.47 19.17 58.84
N LEU A 7 41.10 20.02 58.01
CA LEU A 7 40.37 20.84 57.10
C LEU A 7 40.13 20.02 55.83
N ILE A 8 39.09 19.23 55.85
CA ILE A 8 38.59 18.58 54.66
C ILE A 8 38.22 19.67 53.66
N ASN A 9 39.00 19.78 52.61
CA ASN A 9 38.81 20.77 51.58
C ASN A 9 37.57 20.37 50.80
N PHE A 10 36.39 20.84 51.19
CA PHE A 10 35.10 20.61 50.55
C PHE A 10 35.05 21.13 49.10
N ASN A 11 36.03 21.87 48.62
CA ASN A 11 36.16 22.32 47.25
C ASN A 11 36.62 21.23 46.27
N ALA A 12 37.04 20.07 46.79
CA ALA A 12 37.40 18.92 45.98
C ALA A 12 36.22 17.98 45.73
N LEU A 13 35.03 18.27 46.26
CA LEU A 13 33.80 17.59 45.90
C LEU A 13 33.49 17.92 44.44
N SER A 14 33.88 16.98 43.60
CA SER A 14 33.58 16.83 42.20
C SER A 14 32.58 17.86 41.66
N LYS A 15 33.09 18.86 40.96
CA LYS A 15 32.25 19.60 40.02
C LYS A 15 31.63 18.52 39.13
N ARG A 16 30.37 18.19 39.39
CA ARG A 16 29.58 17.45 38.43
C ARG A 16 29.48 18.33 37.20
N THR A 17 30.44 18.19 36.31
CA THR A 17 30.26 18.65 34.94
C THR A 17 29.08 17.86 34.44
N ALA A 18 27.89 18.47 34.44
CA ALA A 18 26.77 17.96 33.72
C ALA A 18 27.25 17.83 32.29
N THR A 19 27.68 16.62 31.92
CA THR A 19 27.92 16.27 30.52
C THR A 19 26.58 16.51 29.87
N LYS A 20 26.46 17.62 29.16
CA LYS A 20 25.34 17.89 28.31
C LYS A 20 25.28 16.64 27.43
N ARG A 21 24.34 15.73 27.72
CA ARG A 21 24.04 14.67 26.79
C ARG A 21 23.89 15.39 25.47
N ALA A 22 24.76 15.08 24.50
CA ALA A 22 24.56 15.50 23.13
C ALA A 22 23.16 15.01 22.79
N GLY A 23 22.21 15.86 23.07
CA GLY A 23 20.79 15.56 22.94
C GLY A 23 20.60 15.22 21.51
N GLY A 24 20.18 14.03 21.30
CA GLY A 24 19.75 13.41 20.13
C GLY A 24 20.14 14.11 18.83
N GLY A 25 20.96 13.45 18.05
CA GLY A 25 21.13 13.84 16.66
C GLY A 25 19.73 14.13 16.12
N LYS A 26 19.64 15.08 15.24
CA LYS A 26 18.45 15.50 14.51
C LYS A 26 17.67 14.26 14.09
N THR A 27 16.67 13.91 14.85
CA THR A 27 15.78 12.79 14.54
C THR A 27 15.07 13.16 13.24
N ASN A 28 15.40 12.47 12.18
CA ASN A 28 14.72 12.60 10.90
C ASN A 28 13.31 12.00 11.00
N ASN A 29 12.44 12.59 11.79
CA ASN A 29 11.02 12.24 11.91
C ASN A 29 10.17 13.01 10.87
N LYS A 30 10.77 13.35 9.73
CA LYS A 30 10.06 14.12 8.68
C LYS A 30 9.47 13.26 7.57
N ASP A 31 9.53 11.95 7.71
CA ASP A 31 8.91 11.05 6.74
C ASP A 31 7.39 11.11 6.87
N SER A 32 6.73 11.21 5.73
CA SER A 32 5.27 11.11 5.68
C SER A 32 4.83 9.70 6.02
N ALA A 33 3.70 9.57 6.69
CA ALA A 33 3.07 8.28 6.94
C ALA A 33 2.87 7.51 5.62
N GLY A 34 3.09 6.21 5.64
CA GLY A 34 2.88 5.35 4.47
C GLY A 34 1.46 5.47 3.94
N ARG A 35 1.31 5.62 2.64
CA ARG A 35 0.00 5.82 1.98
C ARG A 35 -0.70 4.51 1.65
N SER A 36 -0.12 3.37 2.02
CA SER A 36 -0.68 2.03 1.79
C SER A 36 -1.11 1.79 0.35
N LEU A 37 -0.28 2.19 -0.62
CA LEU A 37 -0.52 1.96 -2.04
C LEU A 37 -0.18 0.52 -2.42
N GLY A 38 -0.69 0.08 -3.56
CA GLY A 38 -0.40 -1.22 -4.15
C GLY A 38 -1.63 -2.14 -4.24
N PRO A 39 -1.43 -3.40 -4.64
CA PRO A 39 -2.50 -4.39 -4.74
C PRO A 39 -3.05 -4.74 -3.35
N LYS A 40 -4.37 -4.90 -3.27
CA LYS A 40 -5.11 -5.30 -2.07
C LYS A 40 -5.61 -6.73 -2.14
N LYS A 41 -5.66 -7.27 -3.34
CA LYS A 41 -5.97 -8.66 -3.64
C LYS A 41 -4.85 -9.23 -4.50
N ILE A 42 -4.56 -10.49 -4.33
CA ILE A 42 -3.54 -11.21 -5.12
C ILE A 42 -4.17 -11.99 -6.27
N GLN A 43 -3.32 -12.47 -7.17
CA GLN A 43 -3.72 -13.30 -8.30
C GLN A 43 -4.55 -14.51 -7.84
N ASN A 44 -5.67 -14.79 -8.52
CA ASN A 44 -6.60 -15.87 -8.23
C ASN A 44 -7.28 -15.82 -6.85
N GLN A 45 -7.19 -14.72 -6.14
CA GLN A 45 -7.94 -14.52 -4.91
C GLN A 45 -9.39 -14.15 -5.22
N PHE A 46 -10.31 -14.71 -4.45
CA PHE A 46 -11.73 -14.36 -4.54
C PHE A 46 -11.96 -12.93 -4.03
N THR A 47 -12.82 -12.19 -4.71
CA THR A 47 -13.25 -10.85 -4.34
C THR A 47 -14.77 -10.74 -4.44
N HIS A 48 -15.36 -9.97 -3.53
CA HIS A 48 -16.77 -9.58 -3.63
C HIS A 48 -16.93 -8.36 -4.52
N ALA A 49 -18.18 -8.07 -4.90
CA ALA A 49 -18.49 -6.85 -5.62
C ALA A 49 -18.10 -5.61 -4.79
N HIS A 50 -17.63 -4.57 -5.46
CA HIS A 50 -17.21 -3.29 -4.89
C HIS A 50 -15.99 -3.33 -3.96
N GLU A 51 -15.30 -4.45 -3.84
CA GLU A 51 -14.03 -4.51 -3.11
C GLU A 51 -12.88 -3.85 -3.88
N VAL A 52 -11.97 -3.24 -3.14
CA VAL A 52 -10.76 -2.62 -3.68
C VAL A 52 -9.76 -3.69 -4.10
N LEU A 53 -9.39 -3.70 -5.38
CA LEU A 53 -8.37 -4.59 -5.94
C LEU A 53 -6.98 -3.96 -5.88
N MET A 54 -6.90 -2.68 -6.22
CA MET A 54 -5.64 -1.93 -6.31
C MET A 54 -5.83 -0.50 -5.84
N ARG A 55 -4.89 -0.01 -5.03
CA ARG A 55 -4.81 1.40 -4.67
C ARG A 55 -3.56 2.01 -5.28
N GLN A 56 -3.72 3.08 -6.04
CA GLN A 56 -2.63 3.72 -6.78
C GLN A 56 -2.80 5.23 -6.88
N VAL A 57 -1.70 5.90 -7.19
CA VAL A 57 -1.70 7.32 -7.57
C VAL A 57 -1.46 7.38 -9.07
N GLY A 58 -2.44 7.88 -9.81
CA GLY A 58 -2.42 7.85 -11.27
C GLY A 58 -2.76 6.46 -11.84
N SER A 59 -2.82 6.34 -13.16
CA SER A 59 -3.27 5.16 -13.90
C SER A 59 -2.12 4.22 -14.29
N ALA A 60 -1.32 3.79 -13.32
CA ALA A 60 -0.22 2.84 -13.57
C ALA A 60 -0.74 1.45 -13.97
N THR A 61 -1.88 1.05 -13.41
CA THR A 61 -2.64 -0.16 -13.78
C THR A 61 -4.03 0.28 -14.23
N LEU A 62 -4.55 -0.35 -15.27
CA LEU A 62 -5.87 -0.05 -15.83
C LEU A 62 -6.91 -1.07 -15.37
N PRO A 63 -8.18 -0.68 -15.28
CA PRO A 63 -9.25 -1.63 -15.02
C PRO A 63 -9.47 -2.51 -16.24
N GLY A 64 -9.58 -3.80 -16.01
CA GLY A 64 -9.91 -4.81 -17.00
C GLY A 64 -11.37 -5.25 -16.90
N GLU A 65 -11.63 -6.50 -17.27
CA GLU A 65 -12.97 -7.07 -17.22
C GLU A 65 -13.53 -7.06 -15.80
N ASN A 66 -14.81 -6.69 -15.63
CA ASN A 66 -15.53 -6.59 -14.36
C ASN A 66 -14.83 -5.76 -13.27
N ALA A 67 -14.02 -4.78 -13.69
CA ALA A 67 -13.37 -3.83 -12.80
C ALA A 67 -13.60 -2.39 -13.28
N VAL A 68 -13.60 -1.45 -12.35
CA VAL A 68 -13.80 -0.02 -12.63
C VAL A 68 -12.77 0.80 -11.86
N MET A 69 -12.32 1.88 -12.47
CA MET A 69 -11.43 2.84 -11.84
C MET A 69 -12.24 4.00 -11.25
N GLY A 70 -12.05 4.26 -9.96
CA GLY A 70 -12.63 5.39 -9.27
C GLY A 70 -11.91 6.71 -9.58
N ARG A 71 -12.46 7.81 -9.07
CA ARG A 71 -11.90 9.17 -9.22
C ARG A 71 -10.49 9.29 -8.63
N ASP A 72 -10.18 8.55 -7.58
CA ASP A 72 -8.89 8.51 -6.89
C ASP A 72 -7.91 7.48 -7.48
N TYR A 73 -8.19 6.97 -8.69
CA TYR A 73 -7.44 5.92 -9.38
C TYR A 73 -7.48 4.55 -8.69
N THR A 74 -8.28 4.38 -7.65
CA THR A 74 -8.53 3.08 -7.03
C THR A 74 -9.28 2.18 -8.00
N ILE A 75 -8.85 0.93 -8.15
CA ILE A 75 -9.54 -0.04 -8.98
C ILE A 75 -10.38 -0.94 -8.09
N ASN A 76 -11.68 -0.99 -8.36
CA ASN A 76 -12.67 -1.75 -7.62
C ASN A 76 -13.29 -2.82 -8.53
N SER A 77 -13.69 -3.95 -7.93
CA SER A 77 -14.48 -4.97 -8.61
C SER A 77 -15.91 -4.49 -8.84
N ILE A 78 -16.50 -4.87 -9.96
CA ILE A 78 -17.94 -4.68 -10.24
C ILE A 78 -18.70 -5.95 -9.83
N GLU A 79 -18.17 -7.11 -10.20
CA GLU A 79 -18.78 -8.41 -9.97
C GLU A 79 -17.93 -9.24 -8.99
N PRO A 80 -18.54 -10.15 -8.23
CA PRO A 80 -17.79 -11.10 -7.42
C PRO A 80 -17.13 -12.16 -8.31
N GLY A 81 -15.89 -12.51 -8.01
CA GLY A 81 -15.14 -13.48 -8.80
C GLY A 81 -13.68 -13.57 -8.38
N TYR A 82 -12.81 -13.94 -9.31
CA TYR A 82 -11.39 -14.18 -9.07
C TYR A 82 -10.54 -13.11 -9.74
N VAL A 83 -9.66 -12.50 -8.99
CA VAL A 83 -8.79 -11.42 -9.45
C VAL A 83 -7.74 -11.97 -10.42
N LYS A 84 -7.57 -11.28 -11.54
CA LYS A 84 -6.57 -11.58 -12.57
C LYS A 84 -5.76 -10.34 -12.90
N PHE A 85 -4.45 -10.44 -12.78
CA PHE A 85 -3.52 -9.43 -13.25
C PHE A 85 -2.95 -9.91 -14.59
N TYR A 86 -3.01 -9.07 -15.61
CA TYR A 86 -2.54 -9.42 -16.94
C TYR A 86 -1.99 -8.21 -17.69
N ARG A 87 -1.32 -8.48 -18.79
CA ARG A 87 -0.90 -7.45 -19.75
C ARG A 87 -1.63 -7.65 -21.03
N ASP A 88 -2.13 -6.58 -21.58
CA ASP A 88 -2.83 -6.61 -22.85
C ASP A 88 -1.87 -6.25 -23.99
N PRO A 89 -1.58 -7.16 -24.91
CA PRO A 89 -0.71 -6.89 -26.05
C PRO A 89 -1.29 -5.85 -27.01
N PHE A 90 -2.61 -5.72 -27.08
CA PHE A 90 -3.29 -4.75 -27.95
C PHE A 90 -3.20 -3.31 -27.43
N HIS A 91 -2.94 -3.13 -26.12
CA HIS A 91 -2.82 -1.84 -25.46
C HIS A 91 -1.39 -1.54 -25.01
N HIS A 92 -0.42 -1.67 -25.92
CA HIS A 92 1.00 -1.38 -25.65
C HIS A 92 1.52 -2.10 -24.39
N ASN A 93 1.08 -3.32 -24.16
CA ASN A 93 1.51 -4.16 -23.04
C ASN A 93 1.27 -3.53 -21.66
N LYS A 94 0.25 -2.66 -21.54
CA LYS A 94 -0.15 -2.06 -20.26
C LYS A 94 -0.62 -3.11 -19.27
N LYS A 95 -0.48 -2.80 -17.99
CA LYS A 95 -0.94 -3.67 -16.90
C LYS A 95 -2.44 -3.45 -16.67
N PHE A 96 -3.16 -4.54 -16.55
CA PHE A 96 -4.58 -4.56 -16.22
C PHE A 96 -4.85 -5.41 -14.99
N VAL A 97 -5.90 -5.07 -14.27
CA VAL A 97 -6.49 -5.91 -13.24
C VAL A 97 -7.97 -6.04 -13.52
N GLY A 98 -8.43 -7.27 -13.62
CA GLY A 98 -9.83 -7.62 -13.86
C GLY A 98 -10.31 -8.71 -12.93
N VAL A 99 -11.59 -9.01 -13.01
CA VAL A 99 -12.25 -10.05 -12.23
C VAL A 99 -12.90 -11.03 -13.20
N ALA A 100 -12.48 -12.29 -13.14
CA ALA A 100 -13.07 -13.39 -13.87
C ALA A 100 -14.08 -14.12 -13.00
N LEU A 101 -15.19 -14.59 -13.57
CA LEU A 101 -16.21 -15.31 -12.81
C LEU A 101 -15.74 -16.70 -12.37
N SER A 102 -14.87 -17.33 -13.16
CA SER A 102 -14.25 -18.60 -12.83
C SER A 102 -12.76 -18.42 -12.51
N LYS A 103 -12.26 -19.23 -11.58
CA LYS A 103 -10.84 -19.26 -11.22
C LYS A 103 -9.94 -19.68 -12.39
N GLU A 104 -10.45 -20.50 -13.27
CA GLU A 104 -9.73 -21.07 -14.42
C GLU A 104 -9.72 -20.16 -15.64
N SER A 105 -10.62 -19.17 -15.67
CA SER A 105 -10.69 -18.23 -16.80
C SER A 105 -9.38 -17.48 -16.98
N ILE A 106 -8.96 -17.33 -18.23
CA ILE A 106 -7.75 -16.61 -18.62
C ILE A 106 -8.15 -15.23 -19.15
N LEU A 107 -7.43 -14.21 -18.74
CA LEU A 107 -7.53 -12.84 -19.26
C LEU A 107 -6.15 -12.44 -19.85
N PRO A 108 -6.11 -11.63 -20.91
CA PRO A 108 -7.24 -11.05 -21.64
C PRO A 108 -8.00 -12.11 -22.46
N LYS A 109 -9.27 -11.84 -22.66
CA LYS A 109 -10.09 -12.57 -23.63
C LYS A 109 -9.80 -12.10 -25.06
N GLU A 110 -10.25 -12.86 -26.03
CA GLU A 110 -10.21 -12.44 -27.43
C GLU A 110 -10.96 -11.11 -27.62
N HIS A 111 -10.45 -10.27 -28.53
CA HIS A 111 -10.89 -8.89 -28.71
C HIS A 111 -12.41 -8.70 -28.91
N PHE A 112 -13.09 -9.68 -29.45
CA PHE A 112 -14.54 -9.63 -29.70
C PHE A 112 -15.38 -10.45 -28.72
N SER A 113 -14.75 -11.07 -27.71
CA SER A 113 -15.50 -11.84 -26.72
C SER A 113 -16.31 -10.93 -25.81
N PRO A 114 -17.59 -11.21 -25.56
CA PRO A 114 -18.40 -10.40 -24.67
C PRO A 114 -17.91 -10.51 -23.22
N THR A 115 -18.07 -9.43 -22.47
CA THR A 115 -17.79 -9.44 -21.03
C THR A 115 -18.77 -10.37 -20.32
N GLU A 116 -18.26 -11.37 -19.62
CA GLU A 116 -19.06 -12.23 -18.76
C GLU A 116 -19.51 -11.49 -17.52
N ARG A 117 -20.81 -11.49 -17.28
CA ARG A 117 -21.41 -10.97 -16.05
C ARG A 117 -22.32 -12.04 -15.45
N ARG A 118 -22.38 -12.07 -14.13
CA ARG A 118 -23.25 -13.01 -13.40
C ARG A 118 -24.73 -12.73 -13.63
N PHE A 119 -25.07 -11.45 -13.79
CA PHE A 119 -26.44 -11.02 -14.07
C PHE A 119 -26.45 -10.19 -15.34
N VAL A 120 -27.14 -10.67 -16.36
CA VAL A 120 -27.39 -9.92 -17.58
C VAL A 120 -28.71 -9.17 -17.40
N LYS A 121 -28.70 -7.83 -17.50
CA LYS A 121 -29.94 -7.06 -17.58
C LYS A 121 -30.61 -7.40 -18.91
N VAL A 122 -31.70 -8.14 -18.86
CA VAL A 122 -32.60 -8.29 -20.01
C VAL A 122 -33.33 -6.96 -20.16
N LYS A 123 -33.19 -6.30 -21.31
CA LYS A 123 -34.10 -5.21 -21.69
C LYS A 123 -35.45 -5.85 -22.00
N LEU A 124 -36.44 -5.57 -21.17
CA LEU A 124 -37.86 -5.83 -21.43
C LEU A 124 -38.36 -4.89 -22.50
#